data_d53715318fd761f10e6ff4c56c02dc28
#
_entry.id   d53715318fd761f10e6ff4c56c02dc28
#
_cell.length_a   1.000
_cell.length_b   1.000
_cell.length_c   1.000
_cell.angle_alpha   90.00
_cell.angle_beta   90.00
_cell.angle_gamma   90.00
#
_symmetry.space_group_name_H-M   'P 1'
#
loop_
_entity.id
_entity.type
_entity.pdbx_description
1 polymer ?
#
loop_
_entity_poly.entity_id
_entity_poly.type
_entity_poly.pdbx_seq_one_letter_code
_entity_poly.pdbx_strand_id
1 'polypeptide(L)'
;GLGSRETLLNELVELEERKGKIELEHGQILLREAKNYLLEKFSIDAQSFQRHGSLLETIMGMEEDIRVLVMGKHGTETEHNSSKVGTHIENVVRALHKPVLITSSPFSPPQSFLIAFDGSPTARICVDKIANSPLLKTLTAHVVYVGKPNSDMTSQVTWAKELLANNGFDVIDSVLEGDVEKSILDYQEKNVIDMIVIGAYGHSKIRQFFIGSTTTKLLSSSTKPVLLLR
;
A
#
# COMPACT_ATOMS: atom_id res chain seq x y z
N GLY A 1 23.11 -42.67 20.47
CA GLY A 1 24.02 -41.92 21.18
C GLY A 1 24.33 -40.50 20.68
N LEU A 2 25.41 -39.95 21.16
CA LEU A 2 25.91 -38.61 20.86
C LEU A 2 26.28 -38.46 19.37
N GLY A 3 26.88 -39.44 18.71
CA GLY A 3 27.25 -39.38 17.29
C GLY A 3 26.07 -39.27 16.33
N SER A 4 24.94 -39.85 16.67
CA SER A 4 23.72 -39.76 15.85
C SER A 4 23.08 -38.35 15.86
N ARG A 5 23.25 -37.60 16.95
CA ARG A 5 22.80 -36.22 17.05
C ARG A 5 23.68 -35.27 16.23
N GLU A 6 24.98 -35.48 16.27
CA GLU A 6 25.95 -34.66 15.53
C GLU A 6 25.80 -34.83 14.01
N THR A 7 25.56 -36.06 13.55
CA THR A 7 25.29 -36.35 12.14
C THR A 7 24.01 -35.64 11.68
N LEU A 8 22.90 -35.72 12.47
CA LEU A 8 21.64 -35.03 12.15
C LEU A 8 21.78 -33.50 12.11
N LEU A 9 22.58 -32.93 13.04
CA LEU A 9 22.84 -31.49 13.02
C LEU A 9 23.61 -31.06 11.77
N ASN A 10 24.63 -31.85 11.38
CA ASN A 10 25.38 -31.56 10.16
C ASN A 10 24.50 -31.67 8.90
N GLU A 11 23.65 -32.71 8.82
CA GLU A 11 22.68 -32.84 7.71
C GLU A 11 21.70 -31.66 7.65
N LEU A 12 21.20 -31.17 8.80
CA LEU A 12 20.34 -29.99 8.86
C LEU A 12 21.05 -28.74 8.37
N VAL A 13 22.30 -28.52 8.79
CA VAL A 13 23.10 -27.38 8.33
C VAL A 13 23.32 -27.44 6.80
N GLU A 14 23.66 -28.61 6.25
CA GLU A 14 23.84 -28.77 4.81
C GLU A 14 22.53 -28.52 4.03
N LEU A 15 21.38 -28.97 4.57
CA LEU A 15 20.07 -28.71 3.96
C LEU A 15 19.72 -27.22 3.98
N GLU A 16 19.97 -26.52 5.09
CA GLU A 16 19.74 -25.07 5.21
C GLU A 16 20.64 -24.28 4.26
N GLU A 17 21.93 -24.64 4.15
CA GLU A 17 22.84 -24.01 3.18
C GLU A 17 22.38 -24.23 1.72
N ARG A 18 21.95 -25.44 1.39
CA ARG A 18 21.45 -25.75 0.05
C ARG A 18 20.17 -24.99 -0.25
N LYS A 19 19.23 -24.92 0.70
CA LYS A 19 18.00 -24.11 0.61
C LYS A 19 18.33 -22.64 0.37
N GLY A 20 19.25 -22.08 1.16
CA GLY A 20 19.68 -20.69 1.03
C GLY A 20 20.28 -20.37 -0.34
N LYS A 21 21.08 -21.28 -0.92
CA LYS A 21 21.62 -21.13 -2.29
C LYS A 21 20.51 -21.11 -3.34
N ILE A 22 19.54 -22.02 -3.25
CA ILE A 22 18.40 -22.08 -4.19
C ILE A 22 17.55 -20.80 -4.10
N GLU A 23 17.28 -20.32 -2.88
CA GLU A 23 16.52 -19.07 -2.67
C GLU A 23 17.27 -17.85 -3.25
N LEU A 24 18.60 -17.81 -3.08
CA LEU A 24 19.43 -16.76 -3.65
C LEU A 24 19.37 -16.77 -5.19
N GLU A 25 19.58 -17.92 -5.80
CA GLU A 25 19.54 -18.09 -7.27
C GLU A 25 18.14 -17.73 -7.82
N HIS A 26 17.09 -18.20 -7.18
CA HIS A 26 15.72 -17.88 -7.57
C HIS A 26 15.45 -16.37 -7.49
N GLY A 27 15.88 -15.71 -6.42
CA GLY A 27 15.76 -14.26 -6.28
C GLY A 27 16.52 -13.50 -7.37
N GLN A 28 17.72 -13.95 -7.74
CA GLN A 28 18.50 -13.34 -8.83
C GLN A 28 17.82 -13.50 -10.20
N ILE A 29 17.19 -14.63 -10.44
CA ILE A 29 16.43 -14.87 -11.68
C ILE A 29 15.25 -13.90 -11.74
N LEU A 30 14.45 -13.81 -10.69
CA LEU A 30 13.29 -12.90 -10.64
C LEU A 30 13.69 -11.43 -10.83
N LEU A 31 14.76 -10.98 -10.18
CA LEU A 31 15.27 -9.62 -10.33
C LEU A 31 15.73 -9.33 -11.74
N ARG A 32 16.41 -10.28 -12.38
CA ARG A 32 16.86 -10.16 -13.78
C ARG A 32 15.68 -10.09 -14.74
N GLU A 33 14.69 -10.95 -14.58
CA GLU A 33 13.48 -10.96 -15.40
C GLU A 33 12.69 -9.65 -15.25
N ALA A 34 12.54 -9.14 -14.02
CA ALA A 34 11.89 -7.88 -13.75
C ALA A 34 12.64 -6.69 -14.39
N LYS A 35 13.96 -6.65 -14.29
CA LYS A 35 14.79 -5.62 -14.95
C LYS A 35 14.63 -5.65 -16.46
N ASN A 36 14.72 -6.83 -17.07
CA ASN A 36 14.57 -7.00 -18.53
C ASN A 36 13.17 -6.54 -18.97
N TYR A 37 12.12 -6.92 -18.26
CA TYR A 37 10.76 -6.49 -18.56
C TYR A 37 10.61 -4.96 -18.52
N LEU A 38 11.18 -4.30 -17.50
CA LEU A 38 11.13 -2.84 -17.39
C LEU A 38 11.92 -2.14 -18.49
N LEU A 39 13.08 -2.69 -18.85
CA LEU A 39 13.92 -2.13 -19.89
C LEU A 39 13.26 -2.28 -21.28
N GLU A 40 12.76 -3.47 -21.60
CA GLU A 40 12.17 -3.76 -22.91
C GLU A 40 10.84 -3.03 -23.12
N LYS A 41 9.99 -3.01 -22.09
CA LYS A 41 8.63 -2.48 -22.22
C LYS A 41 8.52 -0.97 -21.96
N PHE A 42 9.36 -0.43 -21.09
CA PHE A 42 9.26 0.96 -20.63
C PHE A 42 10.54 1.77 -20.80
N SER A 43 11.63 1.15 -21.30
CA SER A 43 12.96 1.77 -21.40
C SER A 43 13.48 2.27 -20.03
N ILE A 44 13.14 1.58 -18.95
CA ILE A 44 13.57 1.89 -17.58
C ILE A 44 14.70 0.94 -17.19
N ASP A 45 15.91 1.49 -16.92
CA ASP A 45 17.01 0.74 -16.30
C ASP A 45 16.87 0.80 -14.78
N ALA A 46 16.23 -0.23 -14.21
CA ALA A 46 15.98 -0.31 -12.78
C ALA A 46 17.19 -0.87 -12.03
N GLN A 47 17.48 -0.29 -10.87
CA GLN A 47 18.41 -0.89 -9.92
C GLN A 47 17.77 -2.07 -9.21
N SER A 48 18.54 -3.10 -8.92
CA SER A 48 18.06 -4.27 -8.19
C SER A 48 18.98 -4.61 -7.03
N PHE A 49 18.36 -4.94 -5.89
CA PHE A 49 19.06 -5.31 -4.67
C PHE A 49 18.43 -6.58 -4.10
N GLN A 50 19.27 -7.55 -3.80
CA GLN A 50 18.87 -8.72 -3.00
C GLN A 50 19.51 -8.63 -1.63
N ARG A 51 18.70 -8.69 -0.59
CA ARG A 51 19.12 -8.56 0.80
C ARG A 51 18.60 -9.74 1.60
N HIS A 52 19.40 -10.18 2.56
CA HIS A 52 19.00 -11.15 3.58
C HIS A 52 18.68 -10.43 4.89
N GLY A 53 17.79 -11.00 5.69
CA GLY A 53 17.41 -10.48 7.00
C GLY A 53 16.04 -9.81 7.00
N SER A 54 15.82 -8.86 7.89
CA SER A 54 14.54 -8.20 8.09
C SER A 54 14.21 -7.27 6.92
N LEU A 55 13.04 -7.50 6.28
CA LEU A 55 12.50 -6.62 5.25
C LEU A 55 12.30 -5.19 5.81
N LEU A 56 11.78 -5.08 7.03
CA LEU A 56 11.54 -3.80 7.67
C LEU A 56 12.84 -3.00 7.85
N GLU A 57 13.89 -3.63 8.40
CA GLU A 57 15.19 -2.98 8.62
C GLU A 57 15.81 -2.53 7.29
N THR A 58 15.69 -3.36 6.26
CA THR A 58 16.18 -3.02 4.92
C THR A 58 15.46 -1.80 4.36
N ILE A 59 14.13 -1.76 4.43
CA ILE A 59 13.33 -0.63 3.93
C ILE A 59 13.62 0.64 4.74
N MET A 60 13.69 0.54 6.07
CA MET A 60 14.01 1.68 6.93
C MET A 60 15.40 2.25 6.66
N GLY A 61 16.39 1.39 6.36
CA GLY A 61 17.73 1.81 5.96
C GLY A 61 17.81 2.54 4.62
N MET A 62 16.76 2.43 3.80
CA MET A 62 16.64 3.07 2.48
C MET A 62 15.58 4.19 2.46
N GLU A 63 14.98 4.54 3.59
CA GLU A 63 13.80 5.43 3.64
C GLU A 63 14.03 6.78 2.97
N GLU A 64 15.22 7.37 3.09
CA GLU A 64 15.53 8.66 2.49
C GLU A 64 15.52 8.64 0.95
N ASP A 65 15.86 7.49 0.36
CA ASP A 65 15.87 7.29 -1.09
C ASP A 65 14.49 6.90 -1.64
N ILE A 66 13.53 6.56 -0.78
CA ILE A 66 12.20 6.15 -1.16
C ILE A 66 11.30 7.37 -1.35
N ARG A 67 10.74 7.54 -2.54
CA ARG A 67 9.65 8.48 -2.81
C ARG A 67 8.28 7.84 -2.62
N VAL A 68 8.10 6.61 -3.10
CA VAL A 68 6.91 5.77 -2.91
C VAL A 68 7.39 4.33 -2.80
N LEU A 69 6.97 3.62 -1.76
CA LEU A 69 7.20 2.19 -1.64
C LEU A 69 6.03 1.44 -2.31
N VAL A 70 6.33 0.47 -3.16
CA VAL A 70 5.31 -0.40 -3.77
C VAL A 70 5.49 -1.81 -3.24
N MET A 71 4.42 -2.40 -2.71
CA MET A 71 4.43 -3.77 -2.18
C MET A 71 3.23 -4.57 -2.71
N GLY A 72 3.44 -5.86 -2.96
CA GLY A 72 2.33 -6.79 -3.22
C GLY A 72 1.54 -7.07 -1.94
N LYS A 73 0.22 -7.19 -2.06
CA LYS A 73 -0.68 -7.52 -0.93
C LYS A 73 -0.40 -8.89 -0.34
N HIS A 74 -0.01 -9.84 -1.16
CA HIS A 74 0.31 -11.21 -0.77
C HIS A 74 1.75 -11.53 -1.13
N GLY A 75 2.47 -12.18 -0.22
CA GLY A 75 3.77 -12.80 -0.50
C GLY A 75 3.57 -14.26 -0.92
N THR A 76 4.62 -14.88 -1.44
CA THR A 76 4.62 -16.28 -1.89
C THR A 76 4.19 -17.27 -0.81
N GLU A 77 4.37 -16.95 0.47
CA GLU A 77 4.00 -17.80 1.61
C GLU A 77 2.52 -17.65 2.05
N THR A 78 1.80 -16.62 1.56
CA THR A 78 0.45 -16.30 2.02
C THR A 78 -0.66 -16.60 1.00
N GLU A 79 -0.35 -17.29 -0.09
CA GLU A 79 -1.34 -17.64 -1.12
C GLU A 79 -2.51 -18.49 -0.59
N HIS A 80 -2.34 -19.17 0.55
CA HIS A 80 -3.38 -20.02 1.16
C HIS A 80 -4.29 -19.30 2.16
N ASN A 81 -4.05 -18.01 2.50
CA ASN A 81 -4.86 -17.26 3.47
C ASN A 81 -5.18 -15.85 2.92
N SER A 82 -6.04 -15.79 1.92
CA SER A 82 -6.38 -14.59 1.15
C SER A 82 -7.06 -13.44 1.93
N SER A 83 -7.43 -13.67 3.19
CA SER A 83 -8.18 -12.68 3.98
C SER A 83 -7.36 -11.84 4.97
N LYS A 84 -6.05 -12.11 5.11
CA LYS A 84 -5.18 -11.35 6.03
C LYS A 84 -4.14 -10.55 5.26
N VAL A 85 -4.03 -9.27 5.59
CA VAL A 85 -2.89 -8.44 5.19
C VAL A 85 -1.64 -9.09 5.79
N GLY A 86 -0.59 -9.29 4.98
CA GLY A 86 0.64 -9.91 5.48
C GLY A 86 1.24 -9.10 6.63
N THR A 87 1.72 -9.76 7.67
CA THR A 87 2.34 -9.14 8.85
C THR A 87 3.46 -8.16 8.45
N HIS A 88 4.16 -8.44 7.37
CA HIS A 88 5.20 -7.57 6.84
C HIS A 88 4.65 -6.22 6.36
N ILE A 89 3.50 -6.20 5.68
CA ILE A 89 2.84 -4.97 5.22
C ILE A 89 2.46 -4.10 6.42
N GLU A 90 1.84 -4.69 7.43
CA GLU A 90 1.46 -3.94 8.64
C GLU A 90 2.66 -3.30 9.32
N ASN A 91 3.76 -4.04 9.47
CA ASN A 91 4.98 -3.54 10.10
C ASN A 91 5.61 -2.40 9.29
N VAL A 92 5.70 -2.56 7.97
CA VAL A 92 6.25 -1.54 7.07
C VAL A 92 5.38 -0.30 7.06
N VAL A 93 4.07 -0.44 6.86
CA VAL A 93 3.12 0.68 6.85
C VAL A 93 3.14 1.43 8.18
N ARG A 94 3.39 0.75 9.28
CA ARG A 94 3.45 1.35 10.61
C ARG A 94 4.73 2.16 10.85
N ALA A 95 5.85 1.70 10.31
CA ALA A 95 7.17 2.29 10.55
C ALA A 95 7.56 3.34 9.51
N LEU A 96 7.28 3.10 8.23
CA LEU A 96 7.72 3.96 7.13
C LEU A 96 6.92 5.28 7.08
N HIS A 97 7.61 6.41 6.91
CA HIS A 97 7.00 7.75 6.80
C HIS A 97 6.73 8.19 5.35
N LYS A 98 7.04 7.35 4.40
CA LYS A 98 6.82 7.59 2.96
C LYS A 98 5.49 6.98 2.49
N PRO A 99 4.93 7.43 1.37
CA PRO A 99 3.76 6.81 0.76
C PRO A 99 3.99 5.33 0.46
N VAL A 100 2.97 4.49 0.73
CA VAL A 100 3.01 3.05 0.47
C VAL A 100 1.86 2.67 -0.45
N LEU A 101 2.16 2.15 -1.63
CA LEU A 101 1.19 1.59 -2.57
C LEU A 101 1.15 0.07 -2.38
N ILE A 102 0.03 -0.44 -1.91
CA ILE A 102 -0.22 -1.88 -1.82
C ILE A 102 -0.97 -2.32 -3.07
N THR A 103 -0.38 -3.23 -3.83
CA THR A 103 -0.95 -3.74 -5.08
C THR A 103 -1.51 -5.15 -4.91
N SER A 104 -2.49 -5.50 -5.74
CA SER A 104 -3.04 -6.86 -5.86
C SER A 104 -2.81 -7.38 -7.28
N SER A 105 -2.85 -8.70 -7.44
CA SER A 105 -2.78 -9.35 -8.75
C SER A 105 -4.20 -9.74 -9.20
N PRO A 106 -4.58 -9.57 -10.49
CA PRO A 106 -3.81 -8.89 -11.53
C PRO A 106 -3.79 -7.37 -11.33
N PHE A 107 -2.71 -6.70 -11.73
CA PHE A 107 -2.60 -5.25 -11.68
C PHE A 107 -2.94 -4.63 -13.04
N SER A 108 -3.76 -3.58 -13.00
CA SER A 108 -4.01 -2.70 -14.15
C SER A 108 -3.69 -1.25 -13.75
N PRO A 109 -3.09 -0.45 -14.64
CA PRO A 109 -2.85 0.97 -14.38
C PRO A 109 -4.16 1.68 -14.03
N PRO A 110 -4.25 2.37 -12.88
CA PRO A 110 -5.47 3.06 -12.48
C PRO A 110 -5.80 4.23 -13.42
N GLN A 111 -7.07 4.48 -13.66
CA GLN A 111 -7.62 5.65 -14.35
C GLN A 111 -8.36 6.57 -13.38
N SER A 112 -8.74 6.05 -12.22
CA SER A 112 -9.48 6.77 -11.19
C SER A 112 -9.04 6.32 -9.80
N PHE A 113 -9.24 7.21 -8.83
CA PHE A 113 -9.01 6.89 -7.42
C PHE A 113 -10.07 7.50 -6.52
N LEU A 114 -10.30 6.85 -5.38
CA LEU A 114 -11.18 7.30 -4.32
C LEU A 114 -10.36 7.71 -3.10
N ILE A 115 -10.61 8.91 -2.57
CA ILE A 115 -10.09 9.36 -1.28
C ILE A 115 -11.16 9.08 -0.23
N ALA A 116 -10.87 8.19 0.72
CA ALA A 116 -11.68 8.00 1.93
C ALA A 116 -11.45 9.20 2.86
N PHE A 117 -12.37 10.17 2.80
CA PHE A 117 -12.24 11.45 3.49
C PHE A 117 -13.16 11.51 4.70
N ASP A 118 -12.60 11.75 5.88
CA ASP A 118 -13.33 11.85 7.15
C ASP A 118 -13.22 13.24 7.80
N GLY A 119 -12.61 14.20 7.09
CA GLY A 119 -12.38 15.54 7.60
C GLY A 119 -11.28 15.66 8.66
N SER A 120 -10.65 14.54 9.07
CA SER A 120 -9.56 14.55 10.04
C SER A 120 -8.35 15.34 9.53
N PRO A 121 -7.49 15.85 10.43
CA PRO A 121 -6.23 16.49 10.02
C PRO A 121 -5.40 15.61 9.07
N THR A 122 -5.39 14.30 9.29
CA THR A 122 -4.68 13.34 8.42
C THR A 122 -5.29 13.24 7.03
N ALA A 123 -6.63 13.19 6.94
CA ALA A 123 -7.32 13.20 5.65
C ALA A 123 -7.07 14.50 4.88
N ARG A 124 -7.03 15.64 5.56
CA ARG A 124 -6.69 16.95 4.96
C ARG A 124 -5.27 16.99 4.45
N ILE A 125 -4.29 16.50 5.22
CA ILE A 125 -2.89 16.37 4.77
C ILE A 125 -2.80 15.44 3.55
N CYS A 126 -3.57 14.36 3.53
CA CYS A 126 -3.64 13.45 2.40
C CYS A 126 -4.11 14.17 1.13
N VAL A 127 -5.20 14.94 1.19
CA VAL A 127 -5.71 15.73 0.06
C VAL A 127 -4.68 16.75 -0.41
N ASP A 128 -4.02 17.46 0.50
CA ASP A 128 -2.97 18.42 0.18
C ASP A 128 -1.77 17.78 -0.53
N LYS A 129 -1.30 16.63 -0.03
CA LYS A 129 -0.23 15.86 -0.68
C LYS A 129 -0.61 15.41 -2.09
N ILE A 130 -1.85 14.96 -2.30
CA ILE A 130 -2.35 14.58 -3.63
C ILE A 130 -2.37 15.79 -4.54
N ALA A 131 -2.92 16.92 -4.09
CA ALA A 131 -3.02 18.16 -4.87
C ALA A 131 -1.67 18.63 -5.39
N ASN A 132 -0.63 18.48 -4.56
CA ASN A 132 0.75 18.92 -4.88
C ASN A 132 1.61 17.84 -5.56
N SER A 133 1.10 16.61 -5.71
CA SER A 133 1.86 15.49 -6.28
C SER A 133 1.55 15.30 -7.77
N PRO A 134 2.55 15.10 -8.64
CA PRO A 134 2.30 14.75 -10.05
C PRO A 134 1.83 13.29 -10.22
N LEU A 135 1.92 12.46 -9.19
CA LEU A 135 1.71 11.00 -9.28
C LEU A 135 0.32 10.61 -9.77
N LEU A 136 -0.71 11.37 -9.36
CA LEU A 136 -2.12 11.03 -9.63
C LEU A 136 -2.82 12.04 -10.54
N LYS A 137 -2.14 13.04 -11.06
CA LYS A 137 -2.75 14.18 -11.78
C LYS A 137 -3.57 13.83 -13.03
N THR A 138 -3.32 12.69 -13.63
CA THR A 138 -4.03 12.26 -14.85
C THR A 138 -5.26 11.41 -14.54
N LEU A 139 -5.54 11.16 -13.25
CA LEU A 139 -6.62 10.28 -12.81
C LEU A 139 -7.81 11.10 -12.32
N THR A 140 -9.02 10.59 -12.54
CA THR A 140 -10.23 11.17 -11.93
C THR A 140 -10.23 10.89 -10.42
N ALA A 141 -10.44 11.94 -9.63
CA ALA A 141 -10.45 11.89 -8.17
C ALA A 141 -11.89 11.83 -7.63
N HIS A 142 -12.19 10.83 -6.81
CA HIS A 142 -13.44 10.77 -6.06
C HIS A 142 -13.18 11.08 -4.60
N VAL A 143 -13.77 12.16 -4.07
CA VAL A 143 -13.72 12.51 -2.64
C VAL A 143 -14.98 11.94 -1.99
N VAL A 144 -14.83 10.89 -1.17
CA VAL A 144 -15.95 10.17 -0.58
C VAL A 144 -15.94 10.30 0.93
N TYR A 145 -16.98 10.89 1.48
CA TYR A 145 -17.27 10.92 2.91
C TYR A 145 -18.37 9.91 3.25
N VAL A 146 -18.20 9.18 4.33
CA VAL A 146 -19.21 8.26 4.86
C VAL A 146 -19.61 8.71 6.25
N GLY A 147 -20.86 9.12 6.41
CA GLY A 147 -21.44 9.58 7.67
C GLY A 147 -22.66 10.45 7.45
N LYS A 148 -23.29 10.86 8.54
CA LYS A 148 -24.44 11.76 8.47
C LYS A 148 -24.00 13.13 7.96
N PRO A 149 -24.65 13.67 6.93
CA PRO A 149 -24.33 14.99 6.41
C PRO A 149 -24.62 16.06 7.48
N ASN A 150 -23.68 16.98 7.64
CA ASN A 150 -23.82 18.19 8.44
C ASN A 150 -23.08 19.34 7.73
N SER A 151 -23.36 20.57 8.15
CA SER A 151 -22.82 21.78 7.49
C SER A 151 -21.29 21.85 7.53
N ASP A 152 -20.67 21.42 8.64
CA ASP A 152 -19.21 21.41 8.78
C ASP A 152 -18.59 20.42 7.81
N MET A 153 -19.11 19.19 7.76
CA MET A 153 -18.59 18.17 6.87
C MET A 153 -18.79 18.49 5.39
N THR A 154 -19.94 19.07 5.04
CA THR A 154 -20.20 19.56 3.68
C THR A 154 -19.14 20.59 3.27
N SER A 155 -18.82 21.54 4.15
CA SER A 155 -17.79 22.55 3.90
C SER A 155 -16.39 21.92 3.74
N GLN A 156 -16.08 20.88 4.49
CA GLN A 156 -14.78 20.19 4.40
C GLN A 156 -14.65 19.37 3.11
N VAL A 157 -15.72 18.69 2.68
CA VAL A 157 -15.74 17.97 1.40
C VAL A 157 -15.62 18.95 0.23
N THR A 158 -16.33 20.08 0.30
CA THR A 158 -16.24 21.16 -0.69
C THR A 158 -14.80 21.70 -0.76
N TRP A 159 -14.16 21.96 0.39
CA TRP A 159 -12.77 22.38 0.44
C TRP A 159 -11.83 21.36 -0.25
N ALA A 160 -12.00 20.07 0.03
CA ALA A 160 -11.16 19.03 -0.58
C ALA A 160 -11.34 18.98 -2.10
N LYS A 161 -12.60 19.07 -2.59
CA LYS A 161 -12.94 19.14 -4.00
C LYS A 161 -12.29 20.35 -4.68
N GLU A 162 -12.47 21.54 -4.11
CA GLU A 162 -11.95 22.78 -4.67
C GLU A 162 -10.42 22.77 -4.72
N LEU A 163 -9.75 22.28 -3.66
CA LEU A 163 -8.29 22.18 -3.61
C LEU A 163 -7.76 21.30 -4.74
N LEU A 164 -8.36 20.13 -4.95
CA LEU A 164 -7.96 19.23 -6.03
C LEU A 164 -8.28 19.81 -7.41
N ALA A 165 -9.46 20.37 -7.60
CA ALA A 165 -9.88 20.98 -8.87
C ALA A 165 -8.96 22.14 -9.26
N ASN A 166 -8.61 23.02 -8.32
CA ASN A 166 -7.68 24.15 -8.53
C ASN A 166 -6.27 23.66 -8.88
N ASN A 167 -5.92 22.41 -8.55
CA ASN A 167 -4.65 21.78 -8.91
C ASN A 167 -4.76 20.88 -10.15
N GLY A 168 -5.86 20.98 -10.92
CA GLY A 168 -6.01 20.36 -12.24
C GLY A 168 -6.53 18.92 -12.23
N PHE A 169 -7.16 18.48 -11.13
CA PHE A 169 -7.85 17.20 -11.10
C PHE A 169 -9.31 17.34 -11.60
N ASP A 170 -9.78 16.30 -12.28
CA ASP A 170 -11.22 16.07 -12.45
C ASP A 170 -11.75 15.45 -11.15
N VAL A 171 -12.73 16.13 -10.49
CA VAL A 171 -13.13 15.76 -9.12
C VAL A 171 -14.63 15.52 -9.02
N ILE A 172 -14.97 14.36 -8.50
CA ILE A 172 -16.34 13.96 -8.13
C ILE A 172 -16.39 13.84 -6.60
N ASP A 173 -17.36 14.44 -5.96
CA ASP A 173 -17.58 14.30 -4.52
C ASP A 173 -18.84 13.49 -4.22
N SER A 174 -18.85 12.79 -3.11
CA SER A 174 -19.99 11.99 -2.67
C SER A 174 -20.07 11.91 -1.15
N VAL A 175 -21.29 12.00 -0.63
CA VAL A 175 -21.60 11.78 0.77
C VAL A 175 -22.47 10.54 0.86
N LEU A 176 -22.02 9.55 1.64
CA LEU A 176 -22.68 8.26 1.81
C LEU A 176 -23.07 8.06 3.27
N GLU A 177 -24.07 7.25 3.52
CA GLU A 177 -24.46 6.83 4.86
C GLU A 177 -24.22 5.33 5.04
N GLY A 178 -23.96 4.89 6.27
CA GLY A 178 -23.80 3.49 6.61
C GLY A 178 -22.45 3.13 7.23
N ASP A 179 -22.10 1.85 7.12
CA ASP A 179 -20.79 1.35 7.54
C ASP A 179 -19.70 1.86 6.59
N VAL A 180 -18.62 2.39 7.17
CA VAL A 180 -17.58 3.08 6.39
C VAL A 180 -16.90 2.14 5.39
N GLU A 181 -16.48 0.95 5.84
CA GLU A 181 -15.80 -0.01 4.98
C GLU A 181 -16.69 -0.44 3.82
N LYS A 182 -17.90 -0.91 4.16
CA LYS A 182 -18.86 -1.38 3.17
C LYS A 182 -19.22 -0.30 2.17
N SER A 183 -19.55 0.91 2.64
CA SER A 183 -19.96 2.01 1.76
C SER A 183 -18.85 2.44 0.80
N ILE A 184 -17.58 2.42 1.25
CA ILE A 184 -16.42 2.73 0.38
C ILE A 184 -16.23 1.65 -0.68
N LEU A 185 -16.29 0.37 -0.31
CA LEU A 185 -16.12 -0.74 -1.25
C LEU A 185 -17.28 -0.83 -2.25
N ASP A 186 -18.53 -0.68 -1.79
CA ASP A 186 -19.71 -0.65 -2.66
C ASP A 186 -19.64 0.53 -3.64
N TYR A 187 -19.19 1.71 -3.17
CA TYR A 187 -19.02 2.88 -4.03
C TYR A 187 -17.89 2.67 -5.06
N GLN A 188 -16.78 2.07 -4.64
CA GLN A 188 -15.68 1.73 -5.52
C GLN A 188 -16.12 0.79 -6.63
N GLU A 189 -16.85 -0.28 -6.28
CA GLU A 189 -17.35 -1.25 -7.26
C GLU A 189 -18.37 -0.63 -8.22
N LYS A 190 -19.37 0.09 -7.69
CA LYS A 190 -20.43 0.74 -8.47
C LYS A 190 -19.89 1.74 -9.48
N ASN A 191 -18.85 2.50 -9.13
CA ASN A 191 -18.27 3.54 -9.98
C ASN A 191 -17.03 3.05 -10.74
N VAL A 192 -16.70 1.76 -10.64
CA VAL A 192 -15.53 1.13 -11.30
C VAL A 192 -14.22 1.87 -10.99
N ILE A 193 -14.02 2.24 -9.73
CA ILE A 193 -12.82 2.97 -9.32
C ILE A 193 -11.64 2.01 -9.12
N ASP A 194 -10.49 2.38 -9.66
CA ASP A 194 -9.34 1.50 -9.78
C ASP A 194 -8.42 1.48 -8.57
N MET A 195 -8.48 2.50 -7.70
CA MET A 195 -7.58 2.61 -6.54
C MET A 195 -8.25 3.32 -5.38
N ILE A 196 -7.94 2.90 -4.15
CA ILE A 196 -8.32 3.62 -2.93
C ILE A 196 -7.11 4.40 -2.40
N VAL A 197 -7.32 5.64 -1.98
CA VAL A 197 -6.31 6.46 -1.29
C VAL A 197 -6.80 6.77 0.11
N ILE A 198 -5.97 6.48 1.09
CA ILE A 198 -6.28 6.65 2.52
C ILE A 198 -5.18 7.46 3.18
N GLY A 199 -5.56 8.47 3.95
CA GLY A 199 -4.66 9.11 4.91
C GLY A 199 -4.38 8.13 6.06
N ALA A 200 -3.13 7.74 6.23
CA ALA A 200 -2.72 6.85 7.29
C ALA A 200 -1.96 7.63 8.37
N TYR A 201 -2.34 7.44 9.64
CA TYR A 201 -1.64 7.96 10.82
C TYR A 201 -1.69 9.49 11.06
N GLY A 202 -2.68 9.93 11.78
CA GLY A 202 -2.67 11.27 12.39
C GLY A 202 -1.72 11.36 13.59
N HIS A 203 -1.23 12.58 13.86
CA HIS A 203 -0.22 12.95 14.86
C HIS A 203 -0.52 12.63 16.34
N SER A 204 -1.44 11.76 16.72
CA SER A 204 -1.62 11.40 18.12
C SER A 204 -0.63 10.33 18.52
N LYS A 205 0.16 10.58 19.57
CA LYS A 205 1.16 9.66 20.15
C LYS A 205 0.59 8.28 20.53
N ILE A 206 -0.74 8.15 20.63
CA ILE A 206 -1.43 6.90 20.97
C ILE A 206 -1.67 6.04 19.72
N ARG A 207 -1.72 6.63 18.51
CA ARG A 207 -1.97 5.91 17.25
C ARG A 207 -0.72 5.31 16.60
N GLN A 208 0.46 5.52 17.15
CA GLN A 208 1.71 4.91 16.67
C GLN A 208 1.71 3.37 16.79
N PHE A 209 0.81 2.80 17.60
CA PHE A 209 0.74 1.36 17.84
C PHE A 209 -0.33 0.63 17.03
N PHE A 210 -1.27 1.34 16.37
CA PHE A 210 -2.36 0.70 15.64
C PHE A 210 -2.58 1.34 14.26
N ILE A 211 -2.62 0.52 13.22
CA ILE A 211 -3.27 0.85 11.95
C ILE A 211 -4.75 1.07 12.30
N GLY A 212 -5.37 2.17 11.85
CA GLY A 212 -6.79 2.42 12.12
C GLY A 212 -7.62 1.22 11.65
N SER A 213 -8.65 0.85 12.41
CA SER A 213 -9.50 -0.30 12.08
C SER A 213 -10.05 -0.24 10.66
N THR A 214 -10.46 0.93 10.20
CA THR A 214 -10.93 1.17 8.82
C THR A 214 -9.83 0.93 7.79
N THR A 215 -8.60 1.43 8.03
CA THR A 215 -7.47 1.21 7.11
C THR A 215 -7.12 -0.26 7.00
N THR A 216 -7.03 -0.99 8.12
CA THR A 216 -6.75 -2.43 8.13
C THR A 216 -7.85 -3.21 7.39
N LYS A 217 -9.11 -2.87 7.62
CA LYS A 217 -10.24 -3.51 6.96
C LYS A 217 -10.23 -3.25 5.46
N LEU A 218 -10.06 -1.99 5.02
CA LEU A 218 -9.97 -1.66 3.60
C LEU A 218 -8.78 -2.33 2.92
N LEU A 219 -7.61 -2.41 3.57
CA LEU A 219 -6.47 -3.15 3.06
C LEU A 219 -6.76 -4.65 2.91
N SER A 220 -7.48 -5.24 3.86
CA SER A 220 -7.83 -6.67 3.82
C SER A 220 -8.87 -6.98 2.74
N SER A 221 -9.91 -6.16 2.65
CA SER A 221 -11.11 -6.43 1.83
C SER A 221 -10.98 -5.94 0.39
N SER A 222 -10.18 -4.87 0.13
CA SER A 222 -10.04 -4.33 -1.23
C SER A 222 -9.35 -5.31 -2.16
N THR A 223 -9.94 -5.50 -3.35
CA THR A 223 -9.32 -6.22 -4.48
C THR A 223 -8.52 -5.30 -5.39
N LYS A 224 -8.61 -3.99 -5.17
CA LYS A 224 -7.93 -2.95 -5.93
C LYS A 224 -6.72 -2.42 -5.14
N PRO A 225 -5.75 -1.78 -5.82
CA PRO A 225 -4.64 -1.12 -5.16
C PRO A 225 -5.08 -0.12 -4.09
N VAL A 226 -4.30 -0.04 -3.00
CA VAL A 226 -4.52 0.92 -1.92
C VAL A 226 -3.26 1.75 -1.73
N LEU A 227 -3.37 3.06 -1.88
CA LEU A 227 -2.29 4.02 -1.60
C LEU A 227 -2.49 4.62 -0.21
N LEU A 228 -1.50 4.44 0.64
CA LEU A 228 -1.45 5.00 1.98
C LEU A 228 -0.56 6.23 1.97
N LEU A 229 -1.12 7.38 2.37
CA LEU A 229 -0.41 8.65 2.49
C LEU A 229 -0.27 9.05 3.97
N ARG A 230 0.90 9.49 4.33
CA ARG A 230 1.25 9.85 5.71
C ARG A 230 1.67 11.31 5.83
#